data_03ac2fdcf3d80a7c522047bbd0179c99
#
_entry.id   03ac2fdcf3d80a7c522047bbd0179c99
#
_cell.length_a   1.000
_cell.length_b   1.000
_cell.length_c   1.000
_cell.angle_alpha   90.00
_cell.angle_beta   90.00
_cell.angle_gamma   90.00
#
_symmetry.space_group_name_H-M   'P 1'
#
loop_
_entity.id
_entity.type
_entity.pdbx_description
1 polymer ?
#
loop_
_entity_poly.entity_id
_entity_poly.type
_entity_poly.pdbx_seq_one_letter_code
_entity_poly.pdbx_strand_id
1 'polypeptide(L)'
;MPDPSPDRSIITLIRDGTLDTELAATLWLLVEARVPLIVAAEAGRVGKSTMLDALLAFLPPEIRVVRLAGEEETFDWLAQASELGWPSQPSVPKVPAAAGPIRPAMTVIYAAELSDHLPIYTWGKAAQVAVRAASVGYGLAATIHADSLDDVFETLRRWPVRLSDDELSHLGVVLVMRRLEDGRRRVVAAHYVRPVARDVHGHLQRLGPAVLATWDAGEDAFEHFGWGVTPELARRVGRRAGDFEVEVDRRREHLDNLVATEVTDTERVLAALRAYRPVEAFDHPRTDA
;
A
#
# COMPACT_ATOMS: atom_id res chain seq x y z
N MET A 1 -17.77 -10.00 -19.02
CA MET A 1 -16.96 -10.23 -17.80
C MET A 1 -15.51 -10.26 -18.24
N PRO A 2 -14.61 -9.44 -17.71
CA PRO A 2 -13.19 -9.65 -17.95
C PRO A 2 -12.82 -11.00 -17.32
N ASP A 3 -12.10 -11.79 -18.07
CA ASP A 3 -11.51 -13.06 -17.65
C ASP A 3 -10.69 -12.79 -16.36
N PRO A 4 -10.91 -13.51 -15.26
CA PRO A 4 -10.10 -13.31 -14.08
C PRO A 4 -8.65 -13.58 -14.49
N SER A 5 -7.81 -12.54 -14.40
CA SER A 5 -6.36 -12.74 -14.53
C SER A 5 -5.99 -13.91 -13.61
N PRO A 6 -5.21 -14.91 -14.07
CA PRO A 6 -4.82 -16.00 -13.21
C PRO A 6 -4.22 -15.41 -11.93
N ASP A 7 -4.78 -15.79 -10.78
CA ASP A 7 -4.33 -15.31 -9.47
C ASP A 7 -2.83 -15.55 -9.36
N ARG A 8 -2.06 -14.48 -9.50
CA ARG A 8 -0.61 -14.54 -9.39
C ARG A 8 -0.23 -14.23 -7.95
N SER A 9 0.33 -15.22 -7.28
CA SER A 9 0.85 -15.04 -5.93
C SER A 9 2.07 -14.11 -5.93
N ILE A 10 2.39 -13.56 -4.76
CA ILE A 10 3.61 -12.75 -4.59
C ILE A 10 4.87 -13.55 -4.97
N ILE A 11 4.89 -14.84 -4.72
CA ILE A 11 6.01 -15.73 -5.10
C ILE A 11 6.15 -15.81 -6.62
N THR A 12 5.04 -15.87 -7.35
CA THR A 12 5.08 -15.83 -8.83
C THR A 12 5.65 -14.50 -9.32
N LEU A 13 5.27 -13.37 -8.71
CA LEU A 13 5.78 -12.05 -9.09
C LEU A 13 7.29 -11.91 -8.80
N ILE A 14 7.77 -12.48 -7.71
CA ILE A 14 9.20 -12.51 -7.39
C ILE A 14 9.95 -13.37 -8.40
N ARG A 15 9.48 -14.57 -8.71
CA ARG A 15 10.09 -15.46 -9.72
C ARG A 15 10.14 -14.83 -11.11
N ASP A 16 9.11 -14.08 -11.49
CA ASP A 16 9.07 -13.35 -12.75
C ASP A 16 9.99 -12.10 -12.72
N GLY A 17 10.65 -11.82 -11.60
CA GLY A 17 11.51 -10.65 -11.39
C GLY A 17 10.74 -9.33 -11.38
N THR A 18 9.43 -9.35 -11.15
CA THR A 18 8.63 -8.12 -11.08
C THR A 18 9.07 -7.24 -9.88
N LEU A 19 9.43 -7.87 -8.77
CA LEU A 19 10.15 -7.32 -7.63
C LEU A 19 11.04 -8.44 -7.05
N ASP A 20 12.00 -8.08 -6.19
CA ASP A 20 12.81 -9.06 -5.49
C ASP A 20 12.29 -9.36 -4.07
N THR A 21 12.93 -10.32 -3.40
CA THR A 21 12.53 -10.76 -2.05
C THR A 21 12.80 -9.71 -0.99
N GLU A 22 13.81 -8.85 -1.14
CA GLU A 22 14.14 -7.80 -0.18
C GLU A 22 13.08 -6.70 -0.20
N LEU A 23 12.72 -6.21 -1.39
CA LEU A 23 11.61 -5.27 -1.53
C LEU A 23 10.29 -5.88 -1.04
N ALA A 24 10.01 -7.14 -1.41
CA ALA A 24 8.80 -7.84 -0.97
C ALA A 24 8.72 -7.98 0.56
N ALA A 25 9.84 -8.28 1.23
CA ALA A 25 9.90 -8.38 2.70
C ALA A 25 9.66 -7.04 3.38
N THR A 26 10.25 -5.96 2.85
CA THR A 26 10.01 -4.60 3.33
C THR A 26 8.53 -4.21 3.16
N LEU A 27 7.97 -4.47 1.98
CA LEU A 27 6.55 -4.20 1.70
C LEU A 27 5.63 -5.04 2.59
N TRP A 28 5.99 -6.27 2.91
CA TRP A 28 5.22 -7.11 3.83
C TRP A 28 5.03 -6.43 5.19
N LEU A 29 6.09 -5.91 5.80
CA LEU A 29 6.00 -5.19 7.07
C LEU A 29 5.11 -3.95 6.98
N LEU A 30 5.24 -3.21 5.89
CA LEU A 30 4.47 -1.97 5.68
C LEU A 30 2.98 -2.26 5.42
N VAL A 31 2.67 -3.28 4.62
CA VAL A 31 1.29 -3.70 4.34
C VAL A 31 0.62 -4.28 5.58
N GLU A 32 1.31 -5.12 6.35
CA GLU A 32 0.82 -5.66 7.61
C GLU A 32 0.46 -4.54 8.61
N ALA A 33 1.27 -3.48 8.65
CA ALA A 33 0.98 -2.27 9.42
C ALA A 33 -0.05 -1.35 8.75
N ARG A 34 -0.62 -1.73 7.61
CA ARG A 34 -1.63 -0.99 6.84
C ARG A 34 -1.14 0.39 6.38
N VAL A 35 0.16 0.51 6.15
CA VAL A 35 0.70 1.72 5.50
C VAL A 35 0.03 1.85 4.13
N PRO A 36 -0.51 3.03 3.79
CA PRO A 36 -1.13 3.25 2.49
C PRO A 36 -0.19 2.86 1.34
N LEU A 37 -0.76 2.23 0.32
CA LEU A 37 -0.03 1.67 -0.81
C LEU A 37 -0.71 2.06 -2.12
N ILE A 38 0.05 2.69 -3.00
CA ILE A 38 -0.37 3.04 -4.36
C ILE A 38 0.51 2.26 -5.35
N VAL A 39 -0.11 1.60 -6.31
CA VAL A 39 0.59 0.98 -7.44
C VAL A 39 0.30 1.79 -8.71
N ALA A 40 1.33 2.44 -9.23
CA ALA A 40 1.27 3.32 -10.39
C ALA A 40 1.86 2.65 -11.64
N ALA A 41 1.26 2.90 -12.79
CA ALA A 41 1.83 2.61 -14.11
C ALA A 41 1.08 3.42 -15.17
N GLU A 42 1.78 3.95 -16.17
CA GLU A 42 1.20 4.73 -17.24
C GLU A 42 0.27 3.91 -18.14
N ALA A 43 0.73 2.74 -18.59
CA ALA A 43 -0.02 1.92 -19.51
C ALA A 43 -1.05 1.00 -18.84
N GLY A 44 -2.13 0.71 -19.55
CA GLY A 44 -3.06 -0.35 -19.19
C GLY A 44 -2.39 -1.75 -19.26
N ARG A 45 -2.90 -2.71 -18.48
CA ARG A 45 -2.44 -4.11 -18.48
C ARG A 45 -0.98 -4.34 -18.06
N VAL A 46 -0.37 -3.40 -17.33
CA VAL A 46 0.97 -3.57 -16.73
C VAL A 46 0.93 -4.54 -15.55
N GLY A 47 -0.23 -4.76 -14.95
CA GLY A 47 -0.38 -5.67 -13.81
C GLY A 47 -0.49 -4.96 -12.46
N LYS A 48 -0.89 -3.67 -12.45
CA LYS A 48 -1.12 -2.89 -11.21
C LYS A 48 -2.01 -3.63 -10.21
N SER A 49 -3.20 -4.04 -10.65
CA SER A 49 -4.17 -4.74 -9.77
C SER A 49 -3.62 -6.08 -9.29
N THR A 50 -2.93 -6.84 -10.17
CA THR A 50 -2.28 -8.11 -9.79
C THR A 50 -1.22 -7.89 -8.71
N MET A 51 -0.39 -6.85 -8.83
CA MET A 51 0.61 -6.49 -7.82
C MET A 51 -0.08 -6.09 -6.52
N LEU A 52 -1.10 -5.23 -6.59
CA LEU A 52 -1.83 -4.76 -5.42
C LEU A 52 -2.49 -5.93 -4.67
N ASP A 53 -3.20 -6.81 -5.38
CA ASP A 53 -3.87 -7.98 -4.80
C ASP A 53 -2.85 -8.98 -4.21
N ALA A 54 -1.70 -9.20 -4.86
CA ALA A 54 -0.62 -10.04 -4.34
C ALA A 54 -0.01 -9.47 -3.05
N LEU A 55 0.17 -8.15 -2.95
CA LEU A 55 0.67 -7.49 -1.74
C LEU A 55 -0.36 -7.50 -0.60
N LEU A 56 -1.66 -7.43 -0.91
CA LEU A 56 -2.69 -7.54 0.11
C LEU A 56 -2.78 -8.93 0.76
N ALA A 57 -2.17 -9.96 0.17
CA ALA A 57 -2.00 -11.26 0.81
C ALA A 57 -1.13 -11.22 2.08
N PHE A 58 -0.35 -10.16 2.26
CA PHE A 58 0.41 -9.89 3.48
C PHE A 58 -0.41 -9.36 4.65
N LEU A 59 -1.66 -8.96 4.42
CA LEU A 59 -2.53 -8.49 5.49
C LEU A 59 -2.88 -9.62 6.46
N PRO A 60 -2.84 -9.34 7.78
CA PRO A 60 -3.41 -10.22 8.77
C PRO A 60 -4.88 -10.56 8.47
N PRO A 61 -5.33 -11.79 8.76
CA PRO A 61 -6.68 -12.23 8.39
C PRO A 61 -7.81 -11.47 9.08
N GLU A 62 -7.53 -10.80 10.20
CA GLU A 62 -8.48 -9.95 10.92
C GLU A 62 -8.67 -8.57 10.28
N ILE A 63 -7.79 -8.16 9.37
CA ILE A 63 -7.91 -6.88 8.69
C ILE A 63 -8.98 -6.96 7.61
N ARG A 64 -9.96 -6.06 7.73
CA ARG A 64 -11.05 -5.96 6.76
C ARG A 64 -10.62 -5.12 5.56
N VAL A 65 -10.82 -5.64 4.36
CA VAL A 65 -10.66 -4.89 3.11
C VAL A 65 -12.04 -4.43 2.65
N VAL A 66 -12.25 -3.11 2.56
CA VAL A 66 -13.48 -2.50 2.03
C VAL A 66 -13.20 -1.99 0.62
N ARG A 67 -13.83 -2.62 -0.37
CA ARG A 67 -13.70 -2.20 -1.77
C ARG A 67 -14.68 -1.07 -2.05
N LEU A 68 -14.16 0.04 -2.60
CA LEU A 68 -15.00 1.17 -3.01
C LEU A 68 -15.81 0.82 -4.25
N ALA A 69 -17.02 1.35 -4.31
CA ALA A 69 -17.99 1.08 -5.37
C ALA A 69 -17.87 2.06 -6.57
N GLY A 70 -16.78 2.81 -6.68
CA GLY A 70 -16.58 3.78 -7.75
C GLY A 70 -17.55 4.96 -7.68
N GLU A 71 -18.27 5.24 -8.76
CA GLU A 71 -19.25 6.32 -8.80
C GLU A 71 -20.47 6.08 -7.89
N GLU A 72 -20.75 4.81 -7.55
CA GLU A 72 -21.85 4.45 -6.66
C GLU A 72 -21.43 4.47 -5.16
N GLU A 73 -20.20 4.90 -4.86
CA GLU A 73 -19.73 4.95 -3.47
C GLU A 73 -20.50 5.98 -2.66
N THR A 74 -21.01 5.55 -1.50
CA THR A 74 -21.80 6.40 -0.59
C THR A 74 -21.08 6.71 0.70
N PHE A 75 -20.05 5.96 1.05
CA PHE A 75 -19.33 6.02 2.33
C PHE A 75 -20.23 5.89 3.58
N ASP A 76 -21.42 5.28 3.46
CA ASP A 76 -22.33 5.06 4.59
C ASP A 76 -21.68 4.21 5.71
N TRP A 77 -20.66 3.43 5.36
CA TRP A 77 -19.87 2.62 6.28
C TRP A 77 -18.76 3.40 7.01
N LEU A 78 -18.40 4.60 6.54
CA LEU A 78 -17.29 5.43 7.04
C LEU A 78 -17.83 6.47 8.00
N ALA A 79 -17.68 6.23 9.30
CA ALA A 79 -18.24 7.11 10.34
C ALA A 79 -17.78 8.57 10.22
N GLN A 80 -16.55 8.80 9.76
CA GLN A 80 -15.95 10.13 9.60
C GLN A 80 -16.16 10.72 8.20
N ALA A 81 -17.00 10.14 7.34
CA ALA A 81 -17.14 10.55 5.95
C ALA A 81 -17.36 12.07 5.78
N SER A 82 -18.26 12.66 6.59
CA SER A 82 -18.54 14.09 6.52
C SER A 82 -17.37 14.98 6.95
N GLU A 83 -16.60 14.57 7.97
CA GLU A 83 -15.40 15.26 8.43
C GLU A 83 -14.29 15.22 7.40
N LEU A 84 -14.20 14.12 6.65
CA LEU A 84 -13.28 13.93 5.55
C LEU A 84 -13.75 14.63 4.26
N GLY A 85 -14.93 15.27 4.33
CA GLY A 85 -15.48 16.11 3.28
C GLY A 85 -16.46 15.42 2.34
N TRP A 86 -16.98 14.22 2.66
CA TRP A 86 -18.09 13.63 1.92
C TRP A 86 -19.37 14.43 2.17
N PRO A 87 -20.19 14.71 1.16
CA PRO A 87 -21.46 15.43 1.37
C PRO A 87 -22.36 14.65 2.34
N SER A 88 -22.86 15.33 3.37
CA SER A 88 -23.82 14.72 4.27
C SER A 88 -25.09 14.37 3.51
N GLN A 89 -25.36 13.09 3.35
CA GLN A 89 -26.66 12.62 2.88
C GLN A 89 -27.50 12.27 4.10
N PRO A 90 -28.79 12.61 4.12
CA PRO A 90 -29.72 12.14 5.14
C PRO A 90 -30.07 10.69 4.81
N SER A 91 -29.18 9.76 5.03
CA SER A 91 -29.41 8.33 4.83
C SER A 91 -29.19 7.56 6.12
N VAL A 92 -30.14 6.69 6.40
CA VAL A 92 -30.01 5.69 7.48
C VAL A 92 -28.83 4.79 7.11
N PRO A 93 -27.85 4.58 8.00
CA PRO A 93 -26.70 3.74 7.70
C PRO A 93 -27.16 2.34 7.29
N LYS A 94 -26.98 1.96 6.03
CA LYS A 94 -27.17 0.59 5.55
C LYS A 94 -25.90 -0.24 5.84
N VAL A 95 -25.49 -0.27 7.10
CA VAL A 95 -24.46 -1.25 7.50
C VAL A 95 -25.17 -2.58 7.64
N PRO A 96 -24.79 -3.64 6.90
CA PRO A 96 -25.30 -4.97 7.15
C PRO A 96 -24.99 -5.33 8.60
N ALA A 97 -26.02 -5.65 9.37
CA ALA A 97 -25.93 -5.91 10.83
C ALA A 97 -25.02 -7.10 11.20
N ALA A 98 -24.50 -7.85 10.22
CA ALA A 98 -23.64 -9.01 10.42
C ALA A 98 -22.14 -8.67 10.47
N ALA A 99 -21.71 -7.47 10.05
CA ALA A 99 -20.33 -7.05 10.14
C ALA A 99 -20.21 -6.02 11.27
N GLY A 100 -19.50 -6.36 12.34
CA GLY A 100 -19.26 -5.46 13.47
C GLY A 100 -18.76 -4.06 13.04
N PRO A 101 -18.67 -3.08 13.98
CA PRO A 101 -18.32 -1.71 13.66
C PRO A 101 -17.00 -1.62 12.91
N ILE A 102 -16.98 -0.86 11.81
CA ILE A 102 -15.77 -0.63 11.03
C ILE A 102 -14.83 0.25 11.86
N ARG A 103 -13.65 -0.28 12.17
CA ARG A 103 -12.63 0.41 12.96
C ARG A 103 -11.49 0.83 12.03
N PRO A 104 -11.04 2.10 12.07
CA PRO A 104 -9.91 2.56 11.26
C PRO A 104 -8.70 1.64 11.36
N ALA A 105 -8.30 1.31 12.59
CA ALA A 105 -7.15 0.47 12.86
C ALA A 105 -7.26 -1.00 12.36
N MET A 106 -8.41 -1.43 11.86
CA MET A 106 -8.67 -2.81 11.40
C MET A 106 -9.18 -2.83 9.95
N THR A 107 -8.99 -1.74 9.20
CA THR A 107 -9.61 -1.61 7.89
C THR A 107 -8.64 -1.03 6.87
N VAL A 108 -8.59 -1.64 5.70
CA VAL A 108 -7.93 -1.14 4.49
C VAL A 108 -9.01 -0.80 3.46
N ILE A 109 -8.98 0.42 2.95
CA ILE A 109 -9.81 0.88 1.84
C ILE A 109 -9.15 0.44 0.55
N TYR A 110 -9.89 -0.24 -0.32
CA TYR A 110 -9.41 -0.68 -1.62
C TYR A 110 -10.08 0.12 -2.73
N ALA A 111 -9.32 0.90 -3.47
CA ALA A 111 -9.76 1.56 -4.70
C ALA A 111 -9.16 0.82 -5.91
N ALA A 112 -10.00 0.23 -6.74
CA ALA A 112 -9.56 -0.56 -7.88
C ALA A 112 -8.66 0.25 -8.82
N GLU A 113 -9.05 1.52 -9.06
CA GLU A 113 -8.22 2.52 -9.72
C GLU A 113 -8.67 3.93 -9.34
N LEU A 114 -7.71 4.82 -9.13
CA LEU A 114 -7.95 6.25 -8.93
C LEU A 114 -7.98 6.93 -10.31
N SER A 115 -9.14 6.93 -10.96
CA SER A 115 -9.37 7.57 -12.25
C SER A 115 -10.87 7.69 -12.56
N ASP A 116 -11.21 8.43 -13.61
CA ASP A 116 -12.58 8.62 -14.13
C ASP A 116 -12.89 7.83 -15.42
N HIS A 117 -12.00 6.90 -15.80
CA HIS A 117 -12.13 6.19 -17.06
C HIS A 117 -13.29 5.17 -17.08
N LEU A 118 -13.67 4.63 -15.94
CA LEU A 118 -14.77 3.67 -15.79
C LEU A 118 -15.58 3.96 -14.53
N PRO A 119 -16.90 3.72 -14.53
CA PRO A 119 -17.76 3.97 -13.36
C PRO A 119 -17.39 3.19 -12.11
N ILE A 120 -16.70 2.04 -12.26
CA ILE A 120 -16.22 1.23 -11.15
C ILE A 120 -14.98 1.83 -10.46
N TYR A 121 -14.33 2.81 -11.10
CA TYR A 121 -13.13 3.45 -10.57
C TYR A 121 -13.48 4.62 -9.66
N THR A 122 -12.60 4.91 -8.75
CA THR A 122 -12.80 5.92 -7.71
C THR A 122 -12.13 7.22 -8.10
N TRP A 123 -12.90 8.29 -8.26
CA TRP A 123 -12.35 9.58 -8.67
C TRP A 123 -12.99 10.77 -7.94
N GLY A 124 -12.42 11.96 -8.14
CA GLY A 124 -12.96 13.20 -7.62
C GLY A 124 -13.09 13.20 -6.09
N LYS A 125 -14.28 13.47 -5.62
CA LYS A 125 -14.57 13.57 -4.18
C LYS A 125 -14.39 12.24 -3.46
N ALA A 126 -14.73 11.12 -4.09
CA ALA A 126 -14.55 9.79 -3.50
C ALA A 126 -13.05 9.47 -3.31
N ALA A 127 -12.20 9.78 -4.31
CA ALA A 127 -10.76 9.63 -4.20
C ALA A 127 -10.17 10.53 -3.09
N GLN A 128 -10.66 11.78 -2.98
CA GLN A 128 -10.26 12.70 -1.92
C GLN A 128 -10.56 12.13 -0.53
N VAL A 129 -11.78 11.63 -0.31
CA VAL A 129 -12.19 11.02 0.97
C VAL A 129 -11.38 9.77 1.28
N ALA A 130 -11.14 8.91 0.29
CA ALA A 130 -10.34 7.69 0.47
C ALA A 130 -8.90 7.99 0.92
N VAL A 131 -8.24 8.99 0.32
CA VAL A 131 -6.89 9.40 0.74
C VAL A 131 -6.91 10.05 2.12
N ARG A 132 -7.88 10.92 2.40
CA ARG A 132 -8.03 11.56 3.71
C ARG A 132 -8.28 10.54 4.83
N ALA A 133 -8.95 9.44 4.55
CA ALA A 133 -9.19 8.39 5.54
C ALA A 133 -7.88 7.80 6.09
N ALA A 134 -6.77 7.85 5.34
CA ALA A 134 -5.47 7.43 5.83
C ALA A 134 -4.98 8.28 7.02
N SER A 135 -5.34 9.58 7.08
CA SER A 135 -4.97 10.47 8.20
C SER A 135 -5.71 10.15 9.50
N VAL A 136 -6.81 9.41 9.44
CA VAL A 136 -7.59 8.98 10.61
C VAL A 136 -7.41 7.48 10.91
N GLY A 137 -6.38 6.85 10.32
CA GLY A 137 -5.91 5.51 10.70
C GLY A 137 -6.42 4.36 9.83
N TYR A 138 -7.14 4.62 8.74
CA TYR A 138 -7.43 3.60 7.74
C TYR A 138 -6.19 3.31 6.89
N GLY A 139 -6.00 2.05 6.48
CA GLY A 139 -5.11 1.73 5.38
C GLY A 139 -5.75 2.14 4.04
N LEU A 140 -4.93 2.34 3.02
CA LEU A 140 -5.37 2.56 1.65
C LEU A 140 -4.57 1.66 0.73
N ALA A 141 -5.24 1.00 -0.19
CA ALA A 141 -4.66 0.23 -1.27
C ALA A 141 -5.31 0.65 -2.58
N ALA A 142 -4.54 1.22 -3.50
CA ALA A 142 -5.10 1.73 -4.75
C ALA A 142 -4.16 1.54 -5.93
N THR A 143 -4.72 1.53 -7.14
CA THR A 143 -3.94 1.71 -8.36
C THR A 143 -4.20 3.08 -8.99
N ILE A 144 -3.25 3.56 -9.79
CA ILE A 144 -3.37 4.84 -10.49
C ILE A 144 -2.66 4.78 -11.84
N HIS A 145 -3.13 5.56 -12.83
CA HIS A 145 -2.40 5.83 -14.06
C HIS A 145 -1.40 6.95 -13.82
N ALA A 146 -0.11 6.59 -13.74
CA ALA A 146 1.01 7.51 -13.60
C ALA A 146 2.32 6.77 -13.91
N ASP A 147 3.31 7.42 -14.46
CA ASP A 147 4.60 6.82 -14.83
C ASP A 147 5.74 7.13 -13.85
N SER A 148 5.48 8.01 -12.89
CA SER A 148 6.40 8.47 -11.87
C SER A 148 5.67 8.87 -10.58
N LEU A 149 6.42 9.05 -9.49
CA LEU A 149 5.87 9.59 -8.25
C LEU A 149 5.34 11.02 -8.42
N ASP A 150 6.05 11.85 -9.20
CA ASP A 150 5.65 13.23 -9.45
C ASP A 150 4.32 13.28 -10.22
N ASP A 151 4.15 12.39 -11.19
CA ASP A 151 2.90 12.27 -11.94
C ASP A 151 1.73 11.81 -11.04
N VAL A 152 1.97 10.89 -10.10
CA VAL A 152 0.98 10.53 -9.05
C VAL A 152 0.56 11.77 -8.28
N PHE A 153 1.52 12.57 -7.81
CA PHE A 153 1.23 13.78 -7.06
C PHE A 153 0.49 14.82 -7.90
N GLU A 154 0.94 15.06 -9.14
CA GLU A 154 0.26 15.98 -10.05
C GLU A 154 -1.18 15.55 -10.32
N THR A 155 -1.40 14.28 -10.61
CA THR A 155 -2.73 13.73 -10.89
C THR A 155 -3.68 13.93 -9.71
N LEU A 156 -3.21 13.70 -8.49
CA LEU A 156 -4.03 13.84 -7.29
C LEU A 156 -4.20 15.31 -6.83
N ARG A 157 -3.28 16.22 -7.21
CA ARG A 157 -3.42 17.68 -6.97
C ARG A 157 -4.43 18.33 -7.89
N ARG A 158 -4.60 17.81 -9.11
CA ARG A 158 -5.48 18.41 -10.12
C ARG A 158 -6.97 18.27 -9.75
N TRP A 159 -7.76 19.16 -10.33
CA TRP A 159 -9.21 19.02 -10.30
C TRP A 159 -9.63 17.71 -11.00
N PRO A 160 -10.59 16.95 -10.49
CA PRO A 160 -11.51 17.26 -9.38
C PRO A 160 -11.02 16.78 -7.99
N VAL A 161 -9.90 16.04 -7.87
CA VAL A 161 -9.44 15.45 -6.61
C VAL A 161 -8.91 16.52 -5.64
N ARG A 162 -7.96 17.38 -6.08
CA ARG A 162 -7.46 18.56 -5.35
C ARG A 162 -6.90 18.26 -3.96
N LEU A 163 -6.04 17.26 -3.85
CA LEU A 163 -5.32 17.01 -2.60
C LEU A 163 -4.22 18.04 -2.38
N SER A 164 -4.07 18.49 -1.15
CA SER A 164 -2.95 19.30 -0.70
C SER A 164 -1.69 18.46 -0.48
N ASP A 165 -0.53 19.09 -0.35
CA ASP A 165 0.73 18.40 -0.06
C ASP A 165 0.71 17.68 1.29
N ASP A 166 0.01 18.23 2.29
CA ASP A 166 -0.16 17.58 3.58
C ASP A 166 -0.99 16.30 3.46
N GLU A 167 -2.06 16.32 2.66
CA GLU A 167 -2.88 15.13 2.39
C GLU A 167 -2.10 14.08 1.59
N LEU A 168 -1.32 14.51 0.59
CA LEU A 168 -0.45 13.62 -0.20
C LEU A 168 0.64 12.95 0.66
N SER A 169 1.09 13.60 1.74
CA SER A 169 2.07 13.02 2.65
C SER A 169 1.57 11.74 3.37
N HIS A 170 0.28 11.46 3.31
CA HIS A 170 -0.31 10.25 3.87
C HIS A 170 -0.31 9.04 2.91
N LEU A 171 0.14 9.19 1.67
CA LEU A 171 0.11 8.11 0.66
C LEU A 171 0.99 6.89 1.01
N GLY A 172 1.94 7.06 1.93
CA GLY A 172 2.76 5.96 2.43
C GLY A 172 3.73 5.41 1.38
N VAL A 173 3.39 4.31 0.71
CA VAL A 173 4.25 3.71 -0.32
C VAL A 173 3.66 3.92 -1.71
N VAL A 174 4.51 4.30 -2.66
CA VAL A 174 4.17 4.37 -4.08
C VAL A 174 5.13 3.47 -4.87
N LEU A 175 4.57 2.45 -5.53
CA LEU A 175 5.29 1.56 -6.43
C LEU A 175 5.01 2.01 -7.87
N VAL A 176 6.07 2.31 -8.62
CA VAL A 176 5.97 2.61 -10.05
C VAL A 176 6.32 1.36 -10.82
N MET A 177 5.39 0.87 -11.63
CA MET A 177 5.57 -0.32 -12.46
C MET A 177 5.69 0.03 -13.93
N ARG A 178 6.50 -0.75 -14.62
CA ARG A 178 6.65 -0.65 -16.08
C ARG A 178 6.59 -2.03 -16.74
N ARG A 179 5.99 -2.06 -17.93
CA ARG A 179 6.09 -3.21 -18.84
C ARG A 179 7.23 -2.94 -19.80
N LEU A 180 8.18 -3.85 -19.86
CA LEU A 180 9.33 -3.78 -20.75
C LEU A 180 8.93 -4.18 -22.18
N GLU A 181 9.77 -3.89 -23.16
CA GLU A 181 9.55 -4.21 -24.57
C GLU A 181 9.41 -5.73 -24.80
N ASP A 182 10.14 -6.54 -24.04
CA ASP A 182 10.06 -8.01 -24.06
C ASP A 182 8.82 -8.58 -23.34
N GLY A 183 7.97 -7.71 -22.81
CA GLY A 183 6.73 -8.06 -22.11
C GLY A 183 6.90 -8.33 -20.63
N ARG A 184 8.12 -8.41 -20.09
CA ARG A 184 8.36 -8.52 -18.63
C ARG A 184 7.83 -7.28 -17.90
N ARG A 185 7.54 -7.44 -16.64
CA ARG A 185 7.07 -6.36 -15.76
C ARG A 185 8.05 -6.14 -14.63
N ARG A 186 8.30 -4.89 -14.29
CA ARG A 186 9.21 -4.52 -13.20
C ARG A 186 8.59 -3.42 -12.35
N VAL A 187 8.80 -3.50 -11.05
CA VAL A 187 8.71 -2.33 -10.17
C VAL A 187 9.99 -1.52 -10.43
N VAL A 188 9.89 -0.46 -11.22
CA VAL A 188 11.08 0.33 -11.59
C VAL A 188 11.51 1.29 -10.50
N ALA A 189 10.58 1.65 -9.61
CA ALA A 189 10.89 2.43 -8.41
C ALA A 189 9.87 2.15 -7.31
N ALA A 190 10.34 2.09 -6.08
CA ALA A 190 9.54 2.04 -4.87
C ALA A 190 9.88 3.26 -4.00
N HIS A 191 8.88 4.05 -3.66
CA HIS A 191 9.04 5.29 -2.89
C HIS A 191 8.30 5.18 -1.56
N TYR A 192 8.90 5.76 -0.51
CA TYR A 192 8.22 6.03 0.74
C TYR A 192 7.90 7.51 0.84
N VAL A 193 6.62 7.86 0.81
CA VAL A 193 6.14 9.22 1.01
C VAL A 193 6.15 9.51 2.51
N ARG A 194 7.01 10.42 2.92
CA ARG A 194 7.19 10.74 4.33
C ARG A 194 6.03 11.59 4.83
N PRO A 195 5.38 11.20 5.94
CA PRO A 195 4.35 12.03 6.54
C PRO A 195 4.96 13.33 7.05
N VAL A 196 4.17 14.40 7.01
CA VAL A 196 4.55 15.68 7.65
C VAL A 196 4.76 15.42 9.14
N ALA A 197 5.92 15.80 9.64
CA ALA A 197 6.30 15.69 11.04
C ALA A 197 6.36 17.07 11.70
N ARG A 198 6.36 17.11 13.02
CA ARG A 198 6.71 18.32 13.78
C ARG A 198 8.09 18.14 14.42
N ASP A 199 8.89 19.19 14.37
CA ASP A 199 10.15 19.21 15.10
C ASP A 199 9.93 19.41 16.61
N VAL A 200 11.01 19.40 17.36
CA VAL A 200 10.99 19.58 18.83
C VAL A 200 10.43 20.95 19.27
N HIS A 201 10.34 21.91 18.37
CA HIS A 201 9.77 23.25 18.59
C HIS A 201 8.35 23.37 18.07
N GLY A 202 7.77 22.28 17.51
CA GLY A 202 6.42 22.27 16.96
C GLY A 202 6.30 22.76 15.53
N HIS A 203 7.40 23.11 14.84
CA HIS A 203 7.38 23.53 13.45
C HIS A 203 7.13 22.34 12.53
N LEU A 204 6.34 22.56 11.48
CA LEU A 204 6.08 21.55 10.46
C LEU A 204 7.36 21.29 9.64
N GLN A 205 7.78 20.02 9.62
CA GLN A 205 8.84 19.54 8.75
C GLN A 205 8.23 18.70 7.63
N ARG A 206 8.47 19.13 6.39
CA ARG A 206 8.15 18.37 5.19
C ARG A 206 9.44 17.82 4.60
N LEU A 207 9.65 16.53 4.76
CA LEU A 207 10.76 15.82 4.11
C LEU A 207 10.29 15.30 2.76
N GLY A 208 11.16 15.40 1.75
CA GLY A 208 10.88 14.82 0.43
C GLY A 208 10.71 13.29 0.53
N PRO A 209 10.02 12.67 -0.44
CA PRO A 209 9.90 11.21 -0.50
C PRO A 209 11.27 10.53 -0.50
N ALA A 210 11.38 9.37 0.11
CA ALA A 210 12.56 8.54 0.07
C ALA A 210 12.40 7.44 -0.98
N VAL A 211 13.47 7.09 -1.65
CA VAL A 211 13.53 5.90 -2.50
C VAL A 211 13.80 4.69 -1.61
N LEU A 212 13.00 3.64 -1.73
CA LEU A 212 13.23 2.36 -1.06
C LEU A 212 14.05 1.42 -1.94
N ALA A 213 13.68 1.33 -3.23
CA ALA A 213 14.38 0.54 -4.21
C ALA A 213 14.19 1.11 -5.62
N THR A 214 15.15 0.85 -6.49
CA THR A 214 15.04 1.06 -7.95
C THR A 214 15.46 -0.20 -8.68
N TRP A 215 14.95 -0.38 -9.89
CA TRP A 215 15.39 -1.46 -10.77
C TRP A 215 16.40 -0.90 -11.79
N ASP A 216 17.59 -1.51 -11.84
CA ASP A 216 18.61 -1.22 -12.85
C ASP A 216 18.35 -2.07 -14.10
N ALA A 217 18.16 -1.38 -15.22
CA ALA A 217 17.88 -2.05 -16.50
C ALA A 217 19.14 -2.71 -17.12
N GLY A 218 20.33 -2.25 -16.77
CA GLY A 218 21.58 -2.79 -17.28
C GLY A 218 21.93 -4.13 -16.67
N GLU A 219 21.74 -4.24 -15.35
CA GLU A 219 22.06 -5.44 -14.58
C GLU A 219 20.83 -6.36 -14.37
N ASP A 220 19.61 -5.93 -14.76
CA ASP A 220 18.31 -6.56 -14.44
C ASP A 220 18.18 -6.90 -12.95
N ALA A 221 18.61 -5.99 -12.09
CA ALA A 221 18.70 -6.15 -10.65
C ALA A 221 18.05 -4.97 -9.90
N PHE A 222 17.71 -5.20 -8.63
CA PHE A 222 17.22 -4.15 -7.76
C PHE A 222 18.35 -3.57 -6.91
N GLU A 223 18.34 -2.24 -6.77
CA GLU A 223 19.18 -1.49 -5.83
C GLU A 223 18.32 -0.99 -4.68
N HIS A 224 18.78 -1.19 -3.44
CA HIS A 224 18.03 -0.90 -2.22
C HIS A 224 18.58 0.31 -1.47
N PHE A 225 17.70 1.24 -1.12
CA PHE A 225 18.04 2.50 -0.44
C PHE A 225 17.25 2.67 0.88
N GLY A 226 16.44 1.68 1.26
CA GLY A 226 15.60 1.71 2.47
C GLY A 226 16.37 1.99 3.76
N TRP A 227 17.67 1.63 3.79
CA TRP A 227 18.58 1.88 4.92
C TRP A 227 18.64 3.37 5.33
N GLY A 228 18.48 4.30 4.39
CA GLY A 228 18.47 5.75 4.66
C GLY A 228 17.25 6.23 5.45
N VAL A 229 16.19 5.40 5.56
CA VAL A 229 14.94 5.73 6.23
C VAL A 229 14.45 4.64 7.19
N THR A 230 15.28 3.65 7.48
CA THR A 230 14.96 2.56 8.43
C THR A 230 14.33 3.06 9.73
N PRO A 231 14.84 4.12 10.41
CA PRO A 231 14.21 4.58 11.65
C PRO A 231 12.77 5.11 11.45
N GLU A 232 12.49 5.69 10.28
CA GLU A 232 11.15 6.20 9.95
C GLU A 232 10.18 5.05 9.63
N LEU A 233 10.63 4.08 8.82
CA LEU A 233 9.87 2.87 8.49
C LEU A 233 9.56 2.05 9.75
N ALA A 234 10.57 1.83 10.60
CA ALA A 234 10.43 1.13 11.86
C ALA A 234 9.37 1.78 12.76
N ARG A 235 9.45 3.10 12.93
CA ARG A 235 8.45 3.86 13.69
C ARG A 235 7.05 3.72 13.08
N ARG A 236 6.95 3.72 11.74
CA ARG A 236 5.69 3.59 11.03
C ARG A 236 4.99 2.25 11.31
N VAL A 237 5.77 1.19 11.52
CA VAL A 237 5.25 -0.15 11.84
C VAL A 237 5.30 -0.48 13.35
N GLY A 238 5.61 0.53 14.19
CA GLY A 238 5.64 0.35 15.65
C GLY A 238 6.82 -0.47 16.16
N ARG A 239 7.97 -0.48 15.45
CA ARG A 239 9.19 -1.23 15.80
C ARG A 239 10.37 -0.29 16.05
N ARG A 240 11.44 -0.80 16.64
CA ARG A 240 12.76 -0.17 16.67
C ARG A 240 13.48 -0.43 15.34
N ALA A 241 14.46 0.41 14.99
CA ALA A 241 15.19 0.28 13.73
C ALA A 241 15.86 -1.10 13.59
N GLY A 242 16.60 -1.56 14.61
CA GLY A 242 17.25 -2.87 14.57
C GLY A 242 16.26 -4.05 14.50
N ASP A 243 15.13 -3.97 15.21
CA ASP A 243 14.09 -4.99 15.16
C ASP A 243 13.41 -5.03 13.78
N PHE A 244 13.30 -3.87 13.13
CA PHE A 244 12.76 -3.77 11.78
C PHE A 244 13.67 -4.46 10.76
N GLU A 245 14.98 -4.19 10.81
CA GLU A 245 15.97 -4.80 9.91
C GLU A 245 16.03 -6.31 10.07
N VAL A 246 16.10 -6.79 11.31
CA VAL A 246 16.07 -8.23 11.61
C VAL A 246 14.81 -8.89 11.08
N GLU A 247 13.66 -8.22 11.20
CA GLU A 247 12.40 -8.79 10.73
C GLU A 247 12.30 -8.74 9.20
N VAL A 248 12.85 -7.72 8.52
CA VAL A 248 12.97 -7.69 7.06
C VAL A 248 13.81 -8.87 6.57
N ASP A 249 14.98 -9.10 7.17
CA ASP A 249 15.87 -10.20 6.79
C ASP A 249 15.18 -11.57 6.93
N ARG A 250 14.47 -11.80 8.03
CA ARG A 250 13.76 -13.07 8.26
C ARG A 250 12.62 -13.30 7.29
N ARG A 251 11.88 -12.23 6.93
CA ARG A 251 10.82 -12.31 5.92
C ARG A 251 11.40 -12.54 4.54
N ARG A 252 12.53 -11.92 4.23
CA ARG A 252 13.29 -12.18 3.01
C ARG A 252 13.68 -13.66 2.91
N GLU A 253 14.33 -14.21 3.95
CA GLU A 253 14.69 -15.62 4.00
C GLU A 253 13.46 -16.55 3.84
N HIS A 254 12.33 -16.19 4.46
CA HIS A 254 11.09 -16.95 4.31
C HIS A 254 10.58 -16.94 2.86
N LEU A 255 10.58 -15.76 2.21
CA LEU A 255 10.18 -15.63 0.80
C LEU A 255 11.15 -16.36 -0.13
N ASP A 256 12.47 -16.26 0.11
CA ASP A 256 13.51 -17.00 -0.63
C ASP A 256 13.27 -18.51 -0.56
N ASN A 257 12.94 -19.04 0.61
CA ASN A 257 12.59 -20.44 0.80
C ASN A 257 11.33 -20.85 -0.01
N LEU A 258 10.29 -20.00 -0.03
CA LEU A 258 9.09 -20.27 -0.81
C LEU A 258 9.37 -20.24 -2.32
N VAL A 259 10.24 -19.34 -2.78
CA VAL A 259 10.71 -19.27 -4.16
C VAL A 259 11.50 -20.53 -4.51
N ALA A 260 12.46 -20.92 -3.67
CA ALA A 260 13.32 -22.09 -3.89
C ALA A 260 12.53 -23.41 -3.88
N THR A 261 11.46 -23.51 -3.11
CA THR A 261 10.58 -24.69 -3.06
C THR A 261 9.44 -24.65 -4.09
N GLU A 262 9.45 -23.66 -4.99
CA GLU A 262 8.49 -23.48 -6.08
C GLU A 262 7.01 -23.46 -5.63
N VAL A 263 6.74 -22.95 -4.45
CA VAL A 263 5.37 -22.76 -3.95
C VAL A 263 4.74 -21.55 -4.64
N THR A 264 4.04 -21.78 -5.76
CA THR A 264 3.43 -20.70 -6.57
C THR A 264 1.91 -20.66 -6.51
N ASP A 265 1.29 -21.75 -6.08
CA ASP A 265 -0.15 -21.83 -5.89
C ASP A 265 -0.62 -20.81 -4.85
N THR A 266 -1.62 -19.99 -5.20
CA THR A 266 -2.05 -18.85 -4.40
C THR A 266 -2.56 -19.27 -3.02
N GLU A 267 -3.30 -20.37 -2.90
CA GLU A 267 -3.81 -20.84 -1.60
C GLU A 267 -2.67 -21.32 -0.70
N ARG A 268 -1.71 -22.07 -1.28
CA ARG A 268 -0.54 -22.56 -0.55
C ARG A 268 0.38 -21.42 -0.11
N VAL A 269 0.60 -20.42 -0.98
CA VAL A 269 1.34 -19.20 -0.62
C VAL A 269 0.64 -18.47 0.52
N LEU A 270 -0.66 -18.25 0.42
CA LEU A 270 -1.42 -17.57 1.46
C LEU A 270 -1.37 -18.35 2.79
N ALA A 271 -1.45 -19.67 2.75
CA ALA A 271 -1.31 -20.51 3.94
C ALA A 271 0.09 -20.39 4.57
N ALA A 272 1.16 -20.36 3.74
CA ALA A 272 2.53 -20.20 4.21
C ALA A 272 2.77 -18.82 4.84
N LEU A 273 2.26 -17.74 4.22
CA LEU A 273 2.33 -16.39 4.77
C LEU A 273 1.60 -16.28 6.12
N ARG A 274 0.41 -16.86 6.23
CA ARG A 274 -0.36 -16.90 7.48
C ARG A 274 0.28 -17.76 8.57
N ALA A 275 1.05 -18.76 8.20
CA ALA A 275 1.79 -19.61 9.14
C ALA A 275 3.05 -18.94 9.68
N TYR A 276 3.56 -17.90 9.00
CA TYR A 276 4.72 -17.14 9.47
C TYR A 276 4.44 -16.51 10.84
N ARG A 277 5.44 -16.59 11.74
CA ARG A 277 5.37 -15.99 13.07
C ARG A 277 6.50 -14.98 13.20
N PRO A 278 6.17 -13.66 13.26
CA PRO A 278 7.16 -12.64 13.51
C PRO A 278 7.80 -12.85 14.88
N VAL A 279 9.04 -12.40 15.03
CA VAL A 279 9.63 -12.30 16.37
C VAL A 279 8.88 -11.23 17.13
N GLU A 280 8.41 -11.59 18.34
CA GLU A 280 7.83 -10.60 19.24
C GLU A 280 8.87 -9.49 19.45
N ALA A 281 8.50 -8.25 19.12
CA ALA A 281 9.33 -7.10 19.47
C ALA A 281 9.52 -7.15 20.99
N PHE A 282 10.76 -7.07 21.45
CA PHE A 282 11.05 -7.05 22.88
C PHE A 282 10.25 -5.95 23.54
N ASP A 283 9.26 -6.36 24.33
CA ASP A 283 8.41 -5.46 25.09
C ASP A 283 9.28 -4.77 26.15
N HIS A 284 9.76 -3.58 25.82
CA HIS A 284 10.36 -2.73 26.85
C HIS A 284 9.24 -1.87 27.43
N PRO A 285 9.09 -1.87 28.76
CA PRO A 285 8.11 -1.02 29.42
C PRO A 285 8.29 0.41 28.91
N ARG A 286 7.17 1.02 28.48
CA ARG A 286 7.13 2.46 28.21
C ARG A 286 7.64 3.17 29.43
N THR A 287 8.83 3.75 29.37
CA THR A 287 9.25 4.76 30.31
C THR A 287 8.46 6.02 29.96
N ASP A 288 7.30 6.17 30.60
CA ASP A 288 6.62 7.44 30.68
C ASP A 288 7.53 8.43 31.42
N ALA A 289 8.03 9.43 30.71
CA ALA A 289 8.64 10.64 31.24
C ALA A 289 8.31 11.82 30.33
#